data_9b533783bc504aa7f1c3086f7dc36be4
#
_entry.id   9b533783bc504aa7f1c3086f7dc36be4
#
_cell.length_a   1.000
_cell.length_b   1.000
_cell.length_c   1.000
_cell.angle_alpha   90.00
_cell.angle_beta   90.00
_cell.angle_gamma   90.00
#
_symmetry.space_group_name_H-M   'P 1'
#
loop_
_entity.id
_entity.type
_entity.pdbx_description
1 polymer ?
#
loop_
_entity_poly.entity_id
_entity_poly.type
_entity_poly.pdbx_seq_one_letter_code
_entity_poly.pdbx_strand_id
1 'polypeptide(L)'
;MGNHLPFVLHDELTDKGTLRGHVARANPLSKYFDPTIDVLAVFQGADSYITPSWYPSKKEHGKVVPTWNYAVVHAYGPLRIIEDAEWLRTHLGQLTFQQENKRPVPWAVSDAPDDYIARQLKGIVGIEMPISRIEGKWKVSQNKEAQDRMGVSRGLDFEGGGFPSDMSGLVERYGHRG
;
A
#
# COMPACT_ATOMS: atom_id res chain seq x y z
N MET A 1 -8.88 14.56 -7.02
CA MET A 1 -7.40 14.67 -7.17
C MET A 1 -6.78 13.54 -6.41
N GLY A 2 -5.78 12.82 -7.00
CA GLY A 2 -5.00 11.78 -6.33
C GLY A 2 -3.65 12.32 -5.88
N ASN A 3 -3.20 11.91 -4.69
CA ASN A 3 -1.86 12.18 -4.17
C ASN A 3 -1.20 10.84 -3.85
N HIS A 4 0.12 10.71 -4.12
CA HIS A 4 0.91 9.57 -3.72
C HIS A 4 1.68 9.94 -2.45
N LEU A 5 1.36 9.28 -1.35
CA LEU A 5 1.86 9.65 -0.03
C LEU A 5 2.28 8.39 0.74
N PRO A 6 3.39 8.42 1.49
CA PRO A 6 3.66 7.42 2.49
C PRO A 6 2.78 7.66 3.74
N PHE A 7 2.35 6.55 4.36
CA PHE A 7 1.59 6.60 5.61
C PHE A 7 2.27 5.76 6.70
N VAL A 8 2.10 6.21 7.94
CA VAL A 8 2.29 5.41 9.14
C VAL A 8 0.91 4.99 9.64
N LEU A 9 0.71 3.71 9.89
CA LEU A 9 -0.49 3.18 10.51
C LEU A 9 -0.31 3.17 12.03
N HIS A 10 -1.26 3.76 12.74
CA HIS A 10 -1.41 3.74 14.19
C HIS A 10 -2.64 2.90 14.52
N ASP A 11 -2.45 1.63 14.82
CA ASP A 11 -3.51 0.67 15.12
C ASP A 11 -4.09 0.82 16.54
N GLU A 12 -3.34 1.49 17.41
CA GLU A 12 -3.72 1.77 18.80
C GLU A 12 -4.72 2.94 18.97
N LEU A 13 -4.90 3.79 17.94
CA LEU A 13 -5.71 5.01 18.07
C LEU A 13 -7.20 4.80 17.81
N THR A 14 -7.57 3.80 17.01
CA THR A 14 -8.97 3.44 16.72
C THR A 14 -9.04 1.94 16.41
N ASP A 15 -10.24 1.35 16.49
CA ASP A 15 -10.46 -0.10 16.24
C ASP A 15 -9.95 -0.57 14.87
N LYS A 16 -9.93 0.31 13.86
CA LYS A 16 -9.44 0.00 12.50
C LYS A 16 -8.10 0.67 12.20
N GLY A 17 -7.54 1.39 13.16
CA GLY A 17 -6.33 2.17 13.02
C GLY A 17 -6.56 3.56 12.41
N THR A 18 -5.52 4.36 12.47
CA THR A 18 -5.47 5.73 11.94
C THR A 18 -4.25 5.87 11.04
N LEU A 19 -4.45 6.33 9.83
CA LEU A 19 -3.37 6.64 8.91
C LEU A 19 -2.86 8.06 9.16
N ARG A 20 -1.55 8.21 9.30
CA ARG A 20 -0.87 9.49 9.44
C ARG A 20 0.12 9.69 8.31
N GLY A 21 0.12 10.88 7.74
CA GLY A 21 1.01 11.30 6.67
C GLY A 21 1.28 12.79 6.73
N HIS A 22 1.94 13.32 5.72
CA HIS A 22 2.09 14.76 5.55
C HIS A 22 2.12 15.13 4.07
N VAL A 23 1.80 16.36 3.78
CA VAL A 23 1.88 16.94 2.42
C VAL A 23 2.59 18.30 2.49
N ALA A 24 3.11 18.75 1.35
CA ALA A 24 3.55 20.14 1.25
C ALA A 24 2.40 21.10 1.61
N ARG A 25 2.65 22.15 2.37
CA ARG A 25 1.66 23.17 2.71
C ARG A 25 1.03 23.81 1.48
N ALA A 26 1.75 23.86 0.35
CA ALA A 26 1.24 24.33 -0.93
C ALA A 26 0.34 23.33 -1.68
N ASN A 27 0.26 22.06 -1.21
CA ASN A 27 -0.56 21.04 -1.85
C ASN A 27 -2.05 21.42 -1.74
N PRO A 28 -2.82 21.39 -2.84
CA PRO A 28 -4.25 21.71 -2.81
C PRO A 28 -5.07 20.87 -1.82
N LEU A 29 -4.64 19.63 -1.51
CA LEU A 29 -5.30 18.78 -0.53
C LEU A 29 -5.42 19.45 0.83
N SER A 30 -4.44 20.26 1.24
CA SER A 30 -4.47 20.95 2.54
C SER A 30 -5.55 22.05 2.64
N LYS A 31 -6.14 22.47 1.51
CA LYS A 31 -7.06 23.62 1.43
C LYS A 31 -8.43 23.28 0.84
N TYR A 32 -8.51 22.29 -0.05
CA TYR A 32 -9.68 22.04 -0.89
C TYR A 32 -10.24 20.63 -0.68
N PHE A 33 -10.33 20.17 0.56
CA PHE A 33 -11.06 18.95 0.90
C PHE A 33 -12.34 19.30 1.67
N ASP A 34 -13.31 18.43 1.59
CA ASP A 34 -14.53 18.53 2.38
C ASP A 34 -14.37 17.61 3.61
N PRO A 35 -14.31 18.15 4.84
CA PRO A 35 -14.12 17.35 6.04
C PRO A 35 -15.33 16.48 6.40
N THR A 36 -16.48 16.67 5.73
CA THR A 36 -17.70 15.88 5.93
C THR A 36 -17.76 14.64 5.04
N ILE A 37 -16.85 14.54 4.06
CA ILE A 37 -16.80 13.42 3.11
C ILE A 37 -15.57 12.57 3.39
N ASP A 38 -15.78 11.26 3.54
CA ASP A 38 -14.67 10.31 3.67
C ASP A 38 -13.77 10.35 2.43
N VAL A 39 -12.47 10.46 2.65
CA VAL A 39 -11.48 10.27 1.59
C VAL A 39 -11.17 8.78 1.44
N LEU A 40 -10.61 8.41 0.30
CA LEU A 40 -10.16 7.06 -0.01
C LEU A 40 -8.64 7.04 -0.08
N ALA A 41 -8.01 6.20 0.74
CA ALA A 41 -6.63 5.77 0.58
C ALA A 41 -6.59 4.39 -0.09
N VAL A 42 -5.85 4.28 -1.20
CA VAL A 42 -5.67 3.03 -1.96
C VAL A 42 -4.27 2.51 -1.73
N PHE A 43 -4.16 1.29 -1.21
CA PHE A 43 -2.91 0.56 -1.07
C PHE A 43 -2.90 -0.56 -2.10
N GLN A 44 -2.15 -0.35 -3.17
CA GLN A 44 -1.96 -1.36 -4.20
C GLN A 44 -0.82 -2.29 -3.78
N GLY A 45 -1.12 -3.58 -3.71
CA GLY A 45 -0.13 -4.63 -3.54
C GLY A 45 0.37 -5.15 -4.88
N ALA A 46 0.81 -6.40 -4.91
CA ALA A 46 1.24 -7.04 -6.15
C ALA A 46 0.10 -7.14 -7.16
N ASP A 47 0.41 -6.92 -8.43
CA ASP A 47 -0.47 -7.19 -9.56
C ASP A 47 0.30 -7.84 -10.70
N SER A 48 -0.39 -8.61 -11.54
CA SER A 48 0.24 -9.25 -12.70
C SER A 48 -0.77 -9.67 -13.75
N TYR A 49 -0.38 -9.56 -15.00
CA TYR A 49 -1.10 -10.19 -16.11
C TYR A 49 -0.90 -11.71 -16.06
N ILE A 50 -1.97 -12.48 -16.26
CA ILE A 50 -1.95 -13.94 -16.27
C ILE A 50 -2.29 -14.43 -17.67
N THR A 51 -1.27 -14.98 -18.35
CA THR A 51 -1.44 -15.53 -19.69
C THR A 51 -2.11 -16.91 -19.65
N PRO A 52 -3.02 -17.20 -20.57
CA PRO A 52 -3.56 -18.56 -20.74
C PRO A 52 -2.52 -19.64 -21.01
N SER A 53 -1.32 -19.25 -21.44
CA SER A 53 -0.24 -20.19 -21.72
C SER A 53 0.29 -20.91 -20.49
N TRP A 54 0.03 -20.40 -19.30
CA TRP A 54 0.40 -21.02 -18.04
C TRP A 54 -0.62 -22.05 -17.53
N TYR A 55 -1.82 -22.12 -18.15
CA TYR A 55 -2.85 -23.08 -17.75
C TYR A 55 -2.65 -24.43 -18.44
N PRO A 56 -2.35 -25.53 -17.70
CA PRO A 56 -2.36 -26.88 -18.26
C PRO A 56 -3.69 -27.23 -18.94
N SER A 57 -4.82 -26.81 -18.37
CA SER A 57 -6.16 -27.03 -18.92
C SER A 57 -6.35 -26.45 -20.33
N LYS A 58 -5.50 -25.52 -20.78
CA LYS A 58 -5.50 -25.02 -22.16
C LYS A 58 -5.28 -26.15 -23.17
N LYS A 59 -4.43 -27.12 -22.84
CA LYS A 59 -4.15 -28.26 -23.73
C LYS A 59 -5.29 -29.28 -23.75
N GLU A 60 -6.08 -29.32 -22.66
CA GLU A 60 -7.18 -30.30 -22.51
C GLU A 60 -8.44 -29.87 -23.26
N HIS A 61 -8.82 -28.61 -23.18
CA HIS A 61 -10.09 -28.14 -23.74
C HIS A 61 -10.03 -26.75 -24.39
N GLY A 62 -8.95 -26.01 -24.26
CA GLY A 62 -8.77 -24.68 -24.86
C GLY A 62 -9.68 -23.55 -24.32
N LYS A 63 -10.56 -23.84 -23.36
CA LYS A 63 -11.55 -22.89 -22.83
C LYS A 63 -10.94 -22.01 -21.73
N VAL A 64 -9.91 -21.27 -22.06
CA VAL A 64 -9.19 -20.40 -21.14
C VAL A 64 -9.03 -19.00 -21.73
N VAL A 65 -9.01 -17.99 -20.85
CA VAL A 65 -8.86 -16.58 -21.21
C VAL A 65 -7.80 -15.92 -20.33
N PRO A 66 -7.14 -14.85 -20.82
CA PRO A 66 -6.24 -14.06 -19.99
C PRO A 66 -7.00 -13.31 -18.90
N THR A 67 -6.27 -12.95 -17.85
CA THR A 67 -6.81 -12.13 -16.75
C THR A 67 -5.69 -11.33 -16.09
N TRP A 68 -6.07 -10.48 -15.12
CA TRP A 68 -5.18 -9.85 -14.15
C TRP A 68 -5.42 -10.45 -12.77
N ASN A 69 -4.35 -10.78 -12.07
CA ASN A 69 -4.35 -10.97 -10.63
C ASN A 69 -3.91 -9.68 -9.96
N TYR A 70 -4.43 -9.39 -8.78
CA TYR A 70 -4.08 -8.23 -7.99
C TYR A 70 -4.48 -8.39 -6.52
N ALA A 71 -3.79 -7.65 -5.67
CA ALA A 71 -4.18 -7.42 -4.28
C ALA A 71 -4.32 -5.91 -4.05
N VAL A 72 -5.38 -5.47 -3.40
CA VAL A 72 -5.62 -4.06 -3.09
C VAL A 72 -6.35 -3.92 -1.77
N VAL A 73 -6.02 -2.86 -1.02
CA VAL A 73 -6.75 -2.43 0.17
C VAL A 73 -7.24 -1.00 -0.03
N HIS A 74 -8.51 -0.78 0.23
CA HIS A 74 -9.15 0.52 0.27
C HIS A 74 -9.48 0.86 1.72
N ALA A 75 -8.95 1.98 2.21
CA ALA A 75 -9.29 2.53 3.52
C ALA A 75 -10.04 3.85 3.33
N TYR A 76 -11.14 4.01 4.03
CA TYR A 76 -11.99 5.20 3.99
C TYR A 76 -12.03 5.84 5.35
N GLY A 77 -12.12 7.17 5.40
CA GLY A 77 -12.27 7.91 6.64
C GLY A 77 -12.23 9.42 6.44
N PRO A 78 -12.65 10.18 7.44
CA PRO A 78 -12.57 11.63 7.40
C PRO A 78 -11.11 12.09 7.44
N LEU A 79 -10.77 13.08 6.61
CA LEU A 79 -9.45 13.68 6.61
C LEU A 79 -9.38 14.83 7.60
N ARG A 80 -8.28 14.91 8.34
CA ARG A 80 -7.94 16.02 9.23
C ARG A 80 -6.59 16.61 8.84
N ILE A 81 -6.48 17.93 8.87
CA ILE A 81 -5.22 18.65 8.68
C ILE A 81 -4.65 19.00 10.06
N ILE A 82 -3.38 18.72 10.26
CA ILE A 82 -2.65 18.95 11.50
C ILE A 82 -1.54 19.97 11.22
N GLU A 83 -1.59 21.12 11.91
CA GLU A 83 -0.58 22.18 11.78
C GLU A 83 0.39 22.25 12.96
N ASP A 84 0.32 21.30 13.88
CA ASP A 84 1.14 21.22 15.08
C ASP A 84 2.57 20.77 14.74
N ALA A 85 3.57 21.56 15.12
CA ALA A 85 4.97 21.31 14.79
C ALA A 85 5.57 20.11 15.58
N GLU A 86 5.10 19.86 16.82
CA GLU A 86 5.56 18.74 17.64
C GLU A 86 4.98 17.43 17.10
N TRP A 87 3.70 17.44 16.74
CA TRP A 87 3.05 16.32 16.05
C TRP A 87 3.79 15.97 14.75
N LEU A 88 4.11 16.99 13.92
CA LEU A 88 4.84 16.81 12.67
C LEU A 88 6.23 16.21 12.90
N ARG A 89 6.97 16.71 13.90
CA ARG A 89 8.30 16.18 14.25
C ARG A 89 8.21 14.71 14.67
N THR A 90 7.24 14.38 15.50
CA THR A 90 6.98 13.00 15.95
C THR A 90 6.63 12.09 14.77
N HIS A 91 5.71 12.52 13.89
CA HIS A 91 5.33 11.77 12.70
C HIS A 91 6.52 11.53 11.75
N LEU A 92 7.34 12.56 11.49
CA LEU A 92 8.54 12.41 10.66
C LEU A 92 9.54 11.42 11.27
N GLY A 93 9.72 11.44 12.60
CA GLY A 93 10.56 10.47 13.29
C GLY A 93 10.07 9.03 13.09
N GLN A 94 8.78 8.80 13.23
CA GLN A 94 8.15 7.48 13.03
C GLN A 94 8.25 7.02 11.56
N LEU A 95 7.93 7.89 10.62
CA LEU A 95 8.02 7.58 9.19
C LEU A 95 9.47 7.28 8.76
N THR A 96 10.42 8.07 9.25
CA THR A 96 11.85 7.85 9.02
C THR A 96 12.30 6.52 9.61
N PHE A 97 11.96 6.24 10.86
CA PHE A 97 12.28 4.97 11.50
C PHE A 97 11.72 3.77 10.73
N GLN A 98 10.48 3.85 10.26
CA GLN A 98 9.83 2.79 9.45
C GLN A 98 10.64 2.45 8.20
N GLN A 99 11.30 3.43 7.58
CA GLN A 99 12.08 3.23 6.36
C GLN A 99 13.55 2.88 6.63
N GLU A 100 14.13 3.44 7.69
CA GLU A 100 15.55 3.37 7.96
C GLU A 100 15.99 2.22 8.87
N ASN A 101 15.09 1.68 9.71
CA ASN A 101 15.40 0.69 10.75
C ASN A 101 16.04 -0.61 10.23
N LYS A 102 15.97 -0.88 8.93
CA LYS A 102 16.57 -2.06 8.29
C LYS A 102 17.93 -1.77 7.64
N ARG A 103 18.38 -0.51 7.67
CA ARG A 103 19.68 -0.14 7.11
C ARG A 103 20.83 -0.41 8.09
N PRO A 104 22.03 -0.73 7.62
CA PRO A 104 23.19 -0.93 8.50
C PRO A 104 23.53 0.30 9.35
N VAL A 105 23.29 1.51 8.81
CA VAL A 105 23.44 2.79 9.52
C VAL A 105 22.17 3.59 9.24
N PRO A 106 21.15 3.47 10.10
CA PRO A 106 19.90 4.17 9.92
C PRO A 106 20.08 5.67 10.16
N TRP A 107 19.48 6.50 9.31
CA TRP A 107 19.40 7.94 9.50
C TRP A 107 18.20 8.28 10.41
N ALA A 108 18.37 9.27 11.28
CA ALA A 108 17.31 9.78 12.14
C ALA A 108 17.12 11.30 11.93
N VAL A 109 15.93 11.81 12.21
CA VAL A 109 15.62 13.25 12.09
C VAL A 109 16.57 14.10 12.97
N SER A 110 17.04 13.54 14.08
CA SER A 110 18.03 14.18 14.97
C SER A 110 19.45 14.32 14.38
N ASP A 111 19.76 13.66 13.27
CA ASP A 111 21.06 13.78 12.62
C ASP A 111 21.19 15.09 11.82
N ALA A 112 20.07 15.74 11.53
CA ALA A 112 20.05 17.03 10.88
C ALA A 112 20.00 18.19 11.91
N PRO A 113 20.57 19.37 11.60
CA PRO A 113 20.52 20.53 12.49
C PRO A 113 19.08 20.94 12.81
N ASP A 114 18.81 21.26 14.08
CA ASP A 114 17.46 21.61 14.55
C ASP A 114 16.83 22.79 13.84
N ASP A 115 17.63 23.83 13.52
CA ASP A 115 17.15 24.99 12.79
C ASP A 115 16.76 24.66 11.36
N TYR A 116 17.46 23.71 10.74
CA TYR A 116 17.11 23.19 9.41
C TYR A 116 15.77 22.45 9.47
N ILE A 117 15.61 21.51 10.42
CA ILE A 117 14.35 20.77 10.59
C ILE A 117 13.20 21.73 10.88
N ALA A 118 13.38 22.72 11.75
CA ALA A 118 12.36 23.72 12.06
C ALA A 118 11.92 24.54 10.82
N ARG A 119 12.84 24.82 9.90
CA ARG A 119 12.49 25.44 8.60
C ARG A 119 11.69 24.51 7.71
N GLN A 120 12.08 23.23 7.60
CA GLN A 120 11.38 22.24 6.78
C GLN A 120 9.93 21.99 7.28
N LEU A 121 9.73 21.90 8.60
CA LEU A 121 8.42 21.74 9.21
C LEU A 121 7.43 22.86 8.82
N LYS A 122 7.89 24.08 8.60
CA LYS A 122 7.02 25.19 8.13
C LYS A 122 6.48 24.97 6.72
N GLY A 123 7.15 24.15 5.92
CA GLY A 123 6.81 23.88 4.53
C GLY A 123 5.76 22.75 4.36
N ILE A 124 5.37 22.06 5.44
CA ILE A 124 4.48 20.90 5.39
C ILE A 124 3.29 21.07 6.34
N VAL A 125 2.27 20.26 6.13
CA VAL A 125 1.15 20.03 7.07
C VAL A 125 0.94 18.53 7.25
N GLY A 126 0.59 18.13 8.45
CA GLY A 126 0.16 16.77 8.76
C GLY A 126 -1.22 16.48 8.19
N ILE A 127 -1.43 15.23 7.86
CA ILE A 127 -2.74 14.67 7.55
C ILE A 127 -2.99 13.45 8.44
N GLU A 128 -4.18 13.36 8.95
CA GLU A 128 -4.63 12.23 9.77
C GLU A 128 -5.98 11.74 9.24
N MET A 129 -6.11 10.42 9.09
CA MET A 129 -7.33 9.76 8.62
C MET A 129 -7.64 8.58 9.54
N PRO A 130 -8.50 8.76 10.55
CA PRO A 130 -9.09 7.64 11.28
C PRO A 130 -9.87 6.76 10.31
N ILE A 131 -9.59 5.43 10.29
CA ILE A 131 -10.24 4.53 9.34
C ILE A 131 -11.65 4.22 9.83
N SER A 132 -12.65 4.65 9.06
CA SER A 132 -14.08 4.33 9.28
C SER A 132 -14.45 3.00 8.65
N ARG A 133 -13.93 2.70 7.46
CA ARG A 133 -14.20 1.50 6.69
C ARG A 133 -12.94 1.03 5.95
N ILE A 134 -12.75 -0.30 5.91
CA ILE A 134 -11.65 -0.94 5.17
C ILE A 134 -12.22 -2.06 4.29
N GLU A 135 -11.72 -2.15 3.07
CA GLU A 135 -12.07 -3.20 2.10
C GLU A 135 -10.79 -3.76 1.50
N GLY A 136 -10.66 -5.09 1.49
CA GLY A 136 -9.56 -5.77 0.84
C GLY A 136 -10.06 -6.65 -0.30
N LYS A 137 -9.32 -6.71 -1.40
CA LYS A 137 -9.60 -7.63 -2.49
C LYS A 137 -8.34 -8.33 -2.95
N TRP A 138 -8.40 -9.66 -2.95
CA TRP A 138 -7.41 -10.53 -3.54
C TRP A 138 -8.04 -11.28 -4.71
N LYS A 139 -7.59 -11.01 -5.90
CA LYS A 139 -7.88 -11.80 -7.10
C LYS A 139 -6.59 -12.51 -7.47
N VAL A 140 -6.45 -13.75 -7.04
CA VAL A 140 -5.21 -14.52 -7.08
C VAL A 140 -5.45 -15.93 -7.61
N SER A 141 -6.29 -16.04 -8.63
CA SER A 141 -6.65 -17.30 -9.30
C SER A 141 -7.42 -18.31 -8.41
N GLN A 142 -8.14 -17.85 -7.37
CA GLN A 142 -8.89 -18.72 -6.46
C GLN A 142 -9.94 -19.59 -7.16
N ASN A 143 -10.50 -19.09 -8.25
CA ASN A 143 -11.51 -19.77 -9.07
C ASN A 143 -10.93 -20.77 -10.07
N LYS A 144 -9.62 -21.01 -10.04
CA LYS A 144 -8.93 -21.94 -10.94
C LYS A 144 -8.69 -23.28 -10.26
N GLU A 145 -8.63 -24.34 -11.07
CA GLU A 145 -8.21 -25.66 -10.59
C GLU A 145 -6.76 -25.66 -10.08
N ALA A 146 -6.42 -26.61 -9.24
CA ALA A 146 -5.10 -26.70 -8.61
C ALA A 146 -3.95 -26.74 -9.63
N GLN A 147 -4.12 -27.49 -10.73
CA GLN A 147 -3.13 -27.57 -11.80
C GLN A 147 -2.89 -26.23 -12.48
N ASP A 148 -3.96 -25.46 -12.73
CA ASP A 148 -3.85 -24.13 -13.36
C ASP A 148 -3.22 -23.12 -12.41
N ARG A 149 -3.55 -23.16 -11.11
CA ARG A 149 -2.89 -22.30 -10.10
C ARG A 149 -1.39 -22.58 -10.00
N MET A 150 -0.99 -23.86 -10.00
CA MET A 150 0.44 -24.22 -10.04
C MET A 150 1.12 -23.74 -11.30
N GLY A 151 0.43 -23.81 -12.44
CA GLY A 151 0.93 -23.28 -13.71
C GLY A 151 1.14 -21.78 -13.65
N VAL A 152 0.20 -21.05 -13.05
CA VAL A 152 0.29 -19.59 -12.85
C VAL A 152 1.48 -19.24 -11.94
N SER A 153 1.62 -19.90 -10.78
CA SER A 153 2.73 -19.63 -9.86
C SER A 153 4.09 -19.83 -10.54
N ARG A 154 4.29 -20.96 -11.22
CA ARG A 154 5.53 -21.24 -11.96
C ARG A 154 5.80 -20.24 -13.09
N GLY A 155 4.74 -19.83 -13.81
CA GLY A 155 4.85 -18.85 -14.88
C GLY A 155 5.30 -17.48 -14.37
N LEU A 156 4.72 -17.01 -13.26
CA LEU A 156 5.08 -15.77 -12.61
C LEU A 156 6.55 -15.78 -12.13
N ASP A 157 7.00 -16.87 -11.54
CA ASP A 157 8.38 -17.01 -11.07
C ASP A 157 9.36 -17.06 -12.24
N PHE A 158 9.00 -17.74 -13.33
CA PHE A 158 9.83 -17.80 -14.53
C PHE A 158 10.01 -16.41 -15.18
N GLU A 159 8.94 -15.63 -15.34
CA GLU A 159 9.02 -14.25 -15.85
C GLU A 159 9.75 -13.31 -14.87
N GLY A 160 9.71 -13.58 -13.56
CA GLY A 160 10.51 -12.92 -12.54
C GLY A 160 11.98 -13.32 -12.49
N GLY A 161 12.48 -14.02 -13.54
CA GLY A 161 13.87 -14.47 -13.60
C GLY A 161 14.18 -15.71 -12.75
N GLY A 162 13.16 -16.52 -12.42
CA GLY A 162 13.26 -17.74 -11.63
C GLY A 162 13.23 -17.52 -10.11
N PHE A 163 12.93 -16.30 -9.67
CA PHE A 163 12.72 -15.97 -8.26
C PHE A 163 11.23 -15.87 -7.93
N PRO A 164 10.79 -16.28 -6.71
CA PRO A 164 9.41 -16.10 -6.29
C PRO A 164 8.99 -14.63 -6.40
N SER A 165 7.91 -14.38 -7.14
CA SER A 165 7.31 -13.05 -7.20
C SER A 165 6.32 -12.85 -6.06
N ASP A 166 6.08 -11.60 -5.67
CA ASP A 166 5.06 -11.29 -4.65
C ASP A 166 3.68 -11.86 -5.04
N MET A 167 3.35 -11.83 -6.33
CA MET A 167 2.08 -12.36 -6.82
C MET A 167 2.06 -13.91 -6.80
N SER A 168 3.16 -14.61 -7.12
CA SER A 168 3.20 -16.06 -7.02
C SER A 168 3.00 -16.52 -5.58
N GLY A 169 3.63 -15.84 -4.62
CA GLY A 169 3.43 -16.10 -3.20
C GLY A 169 1.98 -15.89 -2.75
N LEU A 170 1.26 -14.92 -3.30
CA LEU A 170 -0.17 -14.71 -3.03
C LEU A 170 -1.04 -15.84 -3.64
N VAL A 171 -0.74 -16.27 -4.86
CA VAL A 171 -1.44 -17.40 -5.53
C VAL A 171 -1.28 -18.68 -4.71
N GLU A 172 -0.08 -18.99 -4.24
CA GLU A 172 0.19 -20.16 -3.41
C GLU A 172 -0.53 -20.12 -2.06
N ARG A 173 -0.48 -18.97 -1.39
CA ARG A 173 -1.03 -18.81 -0.03
C ARG A 173 -2.55 -18.74 0.00
N TYR A 174 -3.17 -18.09 -0.97
CA TYR A 174 -4.60 -17.74 -0.94
C TYR A 174 -5.42 -18.32 -2.10
N GLY A 175 -4.80 -18.83 -3.14
CA GLY A 175 -5.49 -19.38 -4.31
C GLY A 175 -6.42 -20.57 -4.01
N HIS A 176 -6.29 -21.22 -2.85
CA HIS A 176 -7.12 -22.36 -2.42
C HIS A 176 -8.29 -21.94 -1.50
N ARG A 177 -8.49 -20.65 -1.26
CA ARG A 177 -9.49 -20.12 -0.33
C ARG A 177 -10.74 -19.56 -1.05
N GLY A 178 -11.06 -20.09 -2.23
CA GLY A 178 -12.23 -19.73 -3.01
C GLY A 178 -13.40 -20.66 -2.80
#